data_7dc6c71ba6403dd8799af6c8c064c85c
#
_entry.id   7dc6c71ba6403dd8799af6c8c064c85c
#
_cell.length_a   1.000
_cell.length_b   1.000
_cell.length_c   1.000
_cell.angle_alpha   90.00
_cell.angle_beta   90.00
_cell.angle_gamma   90.00
#
_symmetry.space_group_name_H-M   'P 1'
#
loop_
_entity.id
_entity.type
_entity.pdbx_description
1 polymer ?
#
loop_
_entity_poly.entity_id
_entity_poly.type
_entity_poly.pdbx_seq_one_letter_code
_entity_poly.pdbx_strand_id
1 'polypeptide(L)'
;PIEIFFVLLVPHLIWLFQNDFVTIKYAFNRAGLEDYSFLNHFKFPLIFLIKQIGILIPFFILCYFVIKKIKIKFDRKDKKKYFILLINFLPFILMFVTSVVTGSKIRTMWMTPFYLFFGVLILSMFDIKDDEQTFKEFFKPFLILFLLSPITYGLVSLINENKRTDYKGKVEANKVLQVWQKDFTEKINVVLGDEWYAGNIS
;
A
#
# COMPACT_ATOMS: atom_id res chain seq x y z
N PRO A 1 8.11 -8.50 -27.48
CA PRO A 1 7.27 -8.11 -26.31
C PRO A 1 7.45 -6.64 -25.92
N ILE A 2 8.69 -6.14 -25.86
CA ILE A 2 8.99 -4.73 -25.49
C ILE A 2 8.43 -3.75 -26.54
N GLU A 3 8.55 -4.05 -27.80
CA GLU A 3 8.04 -3.24 -28.91
C GLU A 3 6.52 -3.04 -28.84
N ILE A 4 5.78 -4.13 -28.55
CA ILE A 4 4.32 -4.08 -28.39
C ILE A 4 3.94 -3.16 -27.21
N PHE A 5 4.69 -3.23 -26.12
CA PHE A 5 4.47 -2.33 -24.96
C PHE A 5 4.59 -0.86 -25.38
N PHE A 6 5.64 -0.49 -26.11
CA PHE A 6 5.82 0.89 -26.56
C PHE A 6 4.73 1.33 -27.54
N VAL A 7 4.33 0.46 -28.47
CA VAL A 7 3.22 0.76 -29.40
C VAL A 7 1.91 1.02 -28.66
N LEU A 8 1.59 0.19 -27.64
CA LEU A 8 0.40 0.37 -26.82
C LEU A 8 0.46 1.61 -25.93
N LEU A 9 1.66 2.08 -25.58
CA LEU A 9 1.86 3.26 -24.76
C LEU A 9 1.67 4.57 -25.56
N VAL A 10 1.87 4.57 -26.88
CA VAL A 10 1.79 5.77 -27.73
C VAL A 10 0.48 6.55 -27.57
N PRO A 11 -0.72 5.94 -27.60
CA PRO A 11 -1.96 6.68 -27.44
C PRO A 11 -2.04 7.39 -26.09
N HIS A 12 -1.54 6.75 -25.03
CA HIS A 12 -1.48 7.35 -23.70
C HIS A 12 -0.50 8.53 -23.63
N LEU A 13 0.66 8.41 -24.27
CA LEU A 13 1.62 9.52 -24.34
C LEU A 13 1.04 10.71 -25.10
N ILE A 14 0.39 10.48 -26.25
CA ILE A 14 -0.29 11.54 -27.01
C ILE A 14 -1.33 12.23 -26.12
N TRP A 15 -2.17 11.46 -25.43
CA TRP A 15 -3.16 12.00 -24.51
C TRP A 15 -2.52 12.83 -23.38
N LEU A 16 -1.38 12.37 -22.80
CA LEU A 16 -0.66 13.11 -21.77
C LEU A 16 -0.19 14.48 -22.27
N PHE A 17 0.38 14.53 -23.48
CA PHE A 17 0.80 15.79 -24.10
C PHE A 17 -0.38 16.73 -24.34
N GLN A 18 -1.51 16.20 -24.80
CA GLN A 18 -2.73 16.99 -25.06
C GLN A 18 -3.41 17.51 -23.79
N ASN A 19 -3.20 16.85 -22.63
CA ASN A 19 -3.80 17.18 -21.35
C ASN A 19 -2.78 17.71 -20.32
N ASP A 20 -1.74 18.39 -20.76
CA ASP A 20 -0.76 19.08 -19.91
C ASP A 20 -0.17 18.23 -18.78
N PHE A 21 0.02 16.94 -19.05
CA PHE A 21 0.59 15.97 -18.09
C PHE A 21 -0.19 15.90 -16.77
N VAL A 22 -1.50 16.06 -16.79
CA VAL A 22 -2.35 16.14 -15.60
C VAL A 22 -2.14 14.97 -14.62
N THR A 23 -1.99 13.74 -15.14
CA THR A 23 -1.77 12.57 -14.29
C THR A 23 -0.40 12.57 -13.61
N ILE A 24 0.63 13.10 -14.27
CA ILE A 24 1.97 13.25 -13.71
C ILE A 24 1.98 14.36 -12.64
N LYS A 25 1.36 15.50 -12.91
CA LYS A 25 1.17 16.57 -11.92
C LYS A 25 0.42 16.08 -10.69
N TYR A 26 -0.66 15.33 -10.90
CA TYR A 26 -1.41 14.70 -9.80
C TYR A 26 -0.53 13.73 -9.00
N ALA A 27 0.28 12.90 -9.67
CA ALA A 27 1.18 11.98 -8.98
C ALA A 27 2.24 12.72 -8.15
N PHE A 28 2.78 13.84 -8.63
CA PHE A 28 3.74 14.66 -7.90
C PHE A 28 3.11 15.32 -6.67
N ASN A 29 1.92 15.92 -6.82
CA ASN A 29 1.16 16.44 -5.69
C ASN A 29 0.90 15.36 -4.65
N ARG A 30 0.42 14.20 -5.08
CA ARG A 30 0.11 13.06 -4.23
C ARG A 30 1.36 12.48 -3.52
N ALA A 31 2.53 12.61 -4.12
CA ALA A 31 3.82 12.23 -3.55
C ALA A 31 4.41 13.31 -2.60
N GLY A 32 3.76 14.47 -2.45
CA GLY A 32 4.21 15.56 -1.61
C GLY A 32 5.47 16.26 -2.13
N LEU A 33 5.67 16.26 -3.45
CA LEU A 33 6.84 16.90 -4.08
C LEU A 33 6.67 18.41 -4.23
N GLU A 34 5.47 18.95 -3.99
CA GLU A 34 5.22 20.40 -3.99
C GLU A 34 5.83 21.08 -2.75
N ASP A 35 5.86 20.40 -1.61
CA ASP A 35 6.46 20.88 -0.37
C ASP A 35 7.92 20.43 -0.26
N TYR A 36 8.78 20.93 -1.17
CA TYR A 36 10.17 20.52 -1.20
C TYR A 36 10.92 20.97 0.06
N SER A 37 11.51 20.02 0.77
CA SER A 37 12.45 20.24 1.85
C SER A 37 13.57 19.21 1.77
N PHE A 38 14.82 19.66 1.95
CA PHE A 38 15.97 18.74 1.98
C PHE A 38 15.81 17.64 3.06
N LEU A 39 15.16 17.95 4.17
CA LEU A 39 14.86 16.97 5.22
C LEU A 39 13.95 15.83 4.75
N ASN A 40 13.15 16.04 3.70
CA ASN A 40 12.25 15.01 3.16
C ASN A 40 13.01 13.81 2.60
N HIS A 41 14.23 14.02 2.07
CA HIS A 41 15.10 12.95 1.56
C HIS A 41 15.55 11.96 2.65
N PHE A 42 15.48 12.33 3.91
CA PHE A 42 15.79 11.46 5.06
C PHE A 42 14.54 11.03 5.81
N LYS A 43 13.62 11.98 6.05
CA LYS A 43 12.40 11.75 6.82
C LYS A 43 11.47 10.73 6.17
N PHE A 44 11.17 10.88 4.90
CA PHE A 44 10.20 10.01 4.23
C PHE A 44 10.72 8.59 4.00
N PRO A 45 11.97 8.35 3.57
CA PRO A 45 12.52 6.99 3.52
C PRO A 45 12.51 6.29 4.88
N LEU A 46 12.86 7.01 5.97
CA LEU A 46 12.84 6.43 7.31
C LEU A 46 11.42 6.06 7.75
N ILE A 47 10.46 6.96 7.54
CA ILE A 47 9.05 6.69 7.81
C ILE A 47 8.55 5.50 6.97
N PHE A 48 8.97 5.41 5.71
CA PHE A 48 8.65 4.29 4.85
C PHE A 48 9.16 2.98 5.44
N LEU A 49 10.43 2.90 5.82
CA LEU A 49 11.02 1.70 6.44
C LEU A 49 10.28 1.27 7.71
N ILE A 50 10.05 2.21 8.63
CA ILE A 50 9.36 1.91 9.90
C ILE A 50 7.95 1.36 9.63
N LYS A 51 7.23 1.95 8.69
CA LYS A 51 5.88 1.48 8.32
C LYS A 51 5.90 0.11 7.65
N GLN A 52 6.91 -0.20 6.82
CA GLN A 52 7.04 -1.52 6.21
C GLN A 52 7.34 -2.59 7.27
N ILE A 53 8.23 -2.30 8.23
CA ILE A 53 8.47 -3.19 9.37
C ILE A 53 7.16 -3.41 10.14
N GLY A 54 6.41 -2.34 10.43
CA GLY A 54 5.13 -2.42 11.14
C GLY A 54 4.10 -3.33 10.44
N ILE A 55 3.95 -3.22 9.12
CA ILE A 55 3.06 -4.08 8.34
C ILE A 55 3.49 -5.56 8.38
N LEU A 56 4.80 -5.81 8.42
CA LEU A 56 5.35 -7.16 8.41
C LEU A 56 5.41 -7.80 9.82
N ILE A 57 5.09 -7.07 10.89
CA ILE A 57 5.09 -7.65 12.26
C ILE A 57 4.26 -8.94 12.36
N PRO A 58 3.00 -9.01 11.89
CA PRO A 58 2.22 -10.24 11.96
C PRO A 58 2.90 -11.41 11.21
N PHE A 59 3.49 -11.13 10.06
CA PHE A 59 4.24 -12.11 9.28
C PHE A 59 5.48 -12.60 10.04
N PHE A 60 6.27 -11.72 10.65
CA PHE A 60 7.44 -12.10 11.43
C PHE A 60 7.07 -12.91 12.68
N ILE A 61 5.93 -12.60 13.31
CA ILE A 61 5.41 -13.42 14.42
C ILE A 61 5.15 -14.84 13.94
N LEU A 62 4.48 -15.03 12.80
CA LEU A 62 4.26 -16.37 12.23
C LEU A 62 5.57 -17.09 11.91
N CYS A 63 6.53 -16.40 11.31
CA CYS A 63 7.85 -16.95 11.01
C CYS A 63 8.58 -17.41 12.27
N TYR A 64 8.50 -16.66 13.36
CA TYR A 64 9.13 -17.01 14.65
C TYR A 64 8.66 -18.36 15.18
N PHE A 65 7.38 -18.68 15.07
CA PHE A 65 6.85 -19.98 15.54
C PHE A 65 7.24 -21.14 14.63
N VAL A 66 7.49 -20.90 13.36
CA VAL A 66 7.80 -21.94 12.36
C VAL A 66 9.31 -22.21 12.25
N ILE A 67 10.12 -21.15 12.38
CA ILE A 67 11.57 -21.25 12.23
C ILE A 67 12.22 -21.64 13.57
N LYS A 68 12.35 -22.94 13.82
CA LYS A 68 12.98 -23.45 15.06
C LYS A 68 14.51 -23.34 15.07
N LYS A 69 15.13 -23.38 13.88
CA LYS A 69 16.58 -23.28 13.72
C LYS A 69 16.89 -22.33 12.57
N ILE A 70 17.64 -21.28 12.86
CA ILE A 70 18.13 -20.35 11.86
C ILE A 70 19.28 -21.02 11.09
N LYS A 71 18.97 -21.96 10.22
CA LYS A 71 19.89 -22.50 9.23
C LYS A 71 19.49 -21.98 7.86
N ILE A 72 20.22 -20.97 7.39
CA ILE A 72 19.98 -20.39 6.07
C ILE A 72 20.57 -21.33 5.02
N LYS A 73 19.71 -21.90 4.19
CA LYS A 73 20.08 -22.73 3.02
C LYS A 73 20.16 -21.86 1.76
N PHE A 74 21.08 -20.92 1.74
CA PHE A 74 21.25 -20.06 0.56
C PHE A 74 22.38 -20.57 -0.33
N ASP A 75 22.02 -21.15 -1.48
CA ASP A 75 22.97 -21.47 -2.55
C ASP A 75 22.94 -20.35 -3.60
N ARG A 76 24.06 -19.66 -3.78
CA ARG A 76 24.21 -18.57 -4.76
C ARG A 76 24.07 -19.04 -6.21
N LYS A 77 24.20 -20.34 -6.48
CA LYS A 77 24.04 -20.93 -7.81
C LYS A 77 22.57 -21.29 -8.13
N ASP A 78 21.70 -21.30 -7.11
CA ASP A 78 20.28 -21.61 -7.29
C ASP A 78 19.54 -20.38 -7.86
N LYS A 79 19.38 -20.37 -9.18
CA LYS A 79 18.71 -19.30 -9.93
C LYS A 79 17.26 -19.06 -9.46
N LYS A 80 16.56 -20.09 -8.97
CA LYS A 80 15.17 -19.97 -8.49
C LYS A 80 15.13 -19.16 -7.19
N LYS A 81 16.02 -19.46 -6.25
CA LYS A 81 16.14 -18.73 -4.97
C LYS A 81 16.54 -17.28 -5.22
N TYR A 82 17.49 -17.06 -6.13
CA TYR A 82 17.89 -15.71 -6.51
C TYR A 82 16.75 -14.92 -7.14
N PHE A 83 15.96 -15.53 -8.01
CA PHE A 83 14.78 -14.93 -8.60
C PHE A 83 13.73 -14.53 -7.53
N ILE A 84 13.41 -15.45 -6.59
CA ILE A 84 12.47 -15.16 -5.49
C ILE A 84 12.99 -14.02 -4.62
N LEU A 85 14.29 -13.99 -4.33
CA LEU A 85 14.90 -12.92 -3.56
C LEU A 85 14.77 -11.57 -4.29
N LEU A 86 15.08 -11.52 -5.58
CA LEU A 86 14.97 -10.31 -6.38
C LEU A 86 13.52 -9.80 -6.45
N ILE A 87 12.55 -10.67 -6.70
CA ILE A 87 11.14 -10.25 -6.84
C ILE A 87 10.58 -9.66 -5.55
N ASN A 88 11.09 -10.09 -4.37
CA ASN A 88 10.69 -9.57 -3.08
C ASN A 88 11.43 -8.28 -2.69
N PHE A 89 12.74 -8.20 -2.92
CA PHE A 89 13.53 -7.09 -2.41
C PHE A 89 13.78 -5.98 -3.43
N LEU A 90 13.82 -6.29 -4.72
CA LEU A 90 14.09 -5.27 -5.75
C LEU A 90 13.04 -4.15 -5.76
N PRO A 91 11.72 -4.42 -5.73
CA PRO A 91 10.71 -3.37 -5.63
C PRO A 91 10.86 -2.53 -4.37
N PHE A 92 11.15 -3.17 -3.24
CA PHE A 92 11.39 -2.47 -1.97
C PHE A 92 12.58 -1.51 -2.06
N ILE A 93 13.72 -1.99 -2.60
CA ILE A 93 14.93 -1.18 -2.78
C ILE A 93 14.66 -0.02 -3.74
N LEU A 94 13.99 -0.28 -4.87
CA LEU A 94 13.67 0.76 -5.85
C LEU A 94 12.79 1.85 -5.24
N MET A 95 11.75 1.48 -4.50
CA MET A 95 10.88 2.44 -3.82
C MET A 95 11.62 3.24 -2.76
N PHE A 96 12.45 2.57 -1.96
CA PHE A 96 13.29 3.24 -0.95
C PHE A 96 14.25 4.25 -1.60
N VAL A 97 14.99 3.83 -2.63
CA VAL A 97 15.91 4.70 -3.37
C VAL A 97 15.17 5.86 -4.03
N THR A 98 14.00 5.62 -4.62
CA THR A 98 13.16 6.69 -5.17
C THR A 98 12.81 7.72 -4.11
N SER A 99 12.39 7.28 -2.90
CA SER A 99 12.09 8.21 -1.80
C SER A 99 13.34 9.01 -1.35
N VAL A 100 14.50 8.36 -1.27
CA VAL A 100 15.76 9.03 -0.92
C VAL A 100 16.14 10.08 -1.98
N VAL A 101 16.07 9.72 -3.26
CA VAL A 101 16.52 10.59 -4.37
C VAL A 101 15.57 11.75 -4.61
N THR A 102 14.26 11.51 -4.53
CA THR A 102 13.24 12.52 -4.88
C THR A 102 12.69 13.28 -3.67
N GLY A 103 12.93 12.80 -2.43
CA GLY A 103 12.26 13.33 -1.24
C GLY A 103 10.74 13.05 -1.22
N SER A 104 10.26 12.08 -2.02
CA SER A 104 8.83 11.79 -2.15
C SER A 104 8.30 10.92 -1.01
N LYS A 105 7.04 11.15 -0.63
CA LYS A 105 6.32 10.38 0.37
C LYS A 105 5.70 9.13 -0.26
N ILE A 106 6.37 7.99 -0.13
CA ILE A 106 5.85 6.71 -0.62
C ILE A 106 4.70 6.22 0.28
N ARG A 107 3.57 5.88 -0.33
CA ARG A 107 2.44 5.30 0.40
C ARG A 107 2.72 3.84 0.72
N THR A 108 2.53 3.49 1.99
CA THR A 108 2.83 2.17 2.54
C THR A 108 2.11 1.03 1.81
N MET A 109 0.85 1.25 1.42
CA MET A 109 0.02 0.26 0.74
C MET A 109 0.53 -0.14 -0.66
N TRP A 110 1.38 0.68 -1.29
CA TRP A 110 1.92 0.35 -2.62
C TRP A 110 2.89 -0.82 -2.57
N MET A 111 3.43 -1.15 -1.39
CA MET A 111 4.31 -2.30 -1.20
C MET A 111 3.57 -3.63 -0.96
N THR A 112 2.30 -3.59 -0.55
CA THR A 112 1.55 -4.79 -0.17
C THR A 112 1.58 -5.91 -1.21
N PRO A 113 1.41 -5.66 -2.52
CA PRO A 113 1.48 -6.72 -3.54
C PRO A 113 2.84 -7.42 -3.60
N PHE A 114 3.93 -6.74 -3.28
CA PHE A 114 5.29 -7.27 -3.35
C PHE A 114 5.64 -8.20 -2.19
N TYR A 115 4.83 -8.22 -1.13
CA TYR A 115 5.00 -9.15 -0.01
C TYR A 115 4.35 -10.52 -0.23
N LEU A 116 3.63 -10.70 -1.35
CA LEU A 116 2.93 -11.94 -1.66
C LEU A 116 3.86 -13.18 -1.62
N PHE A 117 5.09 -13.02 -2.06
CA PHE A 117 6.06 -14.10 -2.14
C PHE A 117 7.00 -14.20 -0.93
N PHE A 118 6.82 -13.38 0.12
CA PHE A 118 7.68 -13.46 1.32
C PHE A 118 7.56 -14.81 2.02
N GLY A 119 6.37 -15.41 2.07
CA GLY A 119 6.20 -16.76 2.61
C GLY A 119 7.02 -17.79 1.84
N VAL A 120 6.98 -17.75 0.51
CA VAL A 120 7.75 -18.63 -0.37
C VAL A 120 9.26 -18.40 -0.18
N LEU A 121 9.69 -17.15 -0.05
CA LEU A 121 11.09 -16.81 0.24
C LEU A 121 11.55 -17.46 1.54
N ILE A 122 10.80 -17.32 2.64
CA ILE A 122 11.13 -17.91 3.95
C ILE A 122 11.21 -19.44 3.85
N LEU A 123 10.20 -20.09 3.25
CA LEU A 123 10.20 -21.55 3.06
C LEU A 123 11.38 -22.03 2.20
N SER A 124 11.83 -21.23 1.23
CA SER A 124 12.96 -21.57 0.37
C SER A 124 14.33 -21.37 1.03
N MET A 125 14.42 -20.44 1.98
CA MET A 125 15.68 -20.05 2.62
C MET A 125 15.96 -20.77 3.94
N PHE A 126 14.91 -21.19 4.65
CA PHE A 126 15.06 -21.85 5.96
C PHE A 126 14.76 -23.35 5.89
N ASP A 127 15.38 -24.11 6.82
CA ASP A 127 15.13 -25.53 6.97
C ASP A 127 13.89 -25.77 7.83
N ILE A 128 12.74 -25.63 7.20
CA ILE A 128 11.43 -25.81 7.83
C ILE A 128 10.99 -27.25 7.54
N LYS A 129 10.64 -27.98 8.58
CA LYS A 129 10.12 -29.34 8.44
C LYS A 129 8.69 -29.30 7.94
N ASP A 130 8.40 -30.14 6.95
CA ASP A 130 7.05 -30.40 6.47
C ASP A 130 6.43 -31.53 7.30
N ASP A 131 5.99 -31.20 8.51
CA ASP A 131 5.35 -32.13 9.42
C ASP A 131 4.11 -31.51 10.10
N GLU A 132 3.25 -32.38 10.63
CA GLU A 132 2.00 -31.98 11.30
C GLU A 132 2.27 -31.04 12.49
N GLN A 133 3.39 -31.21 13.18
CA GLN A 133 3.76 -30.38 14.31
C GLN A 133 4.07 -28.94 13.86
N THR A 134 4.85 -28.78 12.81
CA THR A 134 5.16 -27.46 12.24
C THR A 134 3.91 -26.77 11.73
N PHE A 135 2.99 -27.53 11.11
CA PHE A 135 1.70 -26.98 10.69
C PHE A 135 0.86 -26.49 11.88
N LYS A 136 0.77 -27.25 12.98
CA LYS A 136 0.08 -26.83 14.19
C LYS A 136 0.70 -25.58 14.83
N GLU A 137 2.02 -25.47 14.82
CA GLU A 137 2.76 -24.31 15.34
C GLU A 137 2.54 -23.06 14.49
N PHE A 138 2.35 -23.21 13.19
CA PHE A 138 1.93 -22.12 12.31
C PHE A 138 0.44 -21.76 12.51
N PHE A 139 -0.43 -22.78 12.51
CA PHE A 139 -1.88 -22.56 12.45
C PHE A 139 -2.44 -21.91 13.72
N LYS A 140 -1.91 -22.26 14.90
CA LYS A 140 -2.35 -21.66 16.17
C LYS A 140 -2.15 -20.12 16.20
N PRO A 141 -0.94 -19.56 16.01
CA PRO A 141 -0.75 -18.13 15.99
C PRO A 141 -1.44 -17.46 14.79
N PHE A 142 -1.53 -18.14 13.64
CA PHE A 142 -2.31 -17.67 12.51
C PHE A 142 -3.79 -17.44 12.87
N LEU A 143 -4.42 -18.42 13.51
CA LEU A 143 -5.83 -18.33 13.92
C LEU A 143 -6.04 -17.19 14.93
N ILE A 144 -5.10 -17.03 15.88
CA ILE A 144 -5.15 -15.94 16.85
C ILE A 144 -5.06 -14.58 16.14
N LEU A 145 -4.10 -14.39 15.24
CA LEU A 145 -3.96 -13.14 14.48
C LEU A 145 -5.16 -12.88 13.56
N PHE A 146 -5.68 -13.95 12.93
CA PHE A 146 -6.84 -13.86 12.05
C PHE A 146 -8.11 -13.40 12.79
N LEU A 147 -8.34 -13.90 14.00
CA LEU A 147 -9.48 -13.50 14.83
C LEU A 147 -9.25 -12.15 15.52
N LEU A 148 -8.02 -11.88 15.98
CA LEU A 148 -7.69 -10.63 16.68
C LEU A 148 -7.76 -9.42 15.76
N SER A 149 -7.40 -9.57 14.49
CA SER A 149 -7.35 -8.47 13.51
C SER A 149 -8.69 -7.75 13.34
N PRO A 150 -9.82 -8.41 13.00
CA PRO A 150 -11.12 -7.76 12.88
C PRO A 150 -11.64 -7.22 14.22
N ILE A 151 -11.35 -7.91 15.34
CA ILE A 151 -11.73 -7.45 16.68
C ILE A 151 -11.01 -6.14 17.01
N THR A 152 -9.69 -6.11 16.81
CA THR A 152 -8.89 -4.89 17.04
C THR A 152 -9.36 -3.74 16.14
N TYR A 153 -9.62 -4.03 14.87
CA TYR A 153 -10.16 -3.03 13.95
C TYR A 153 -11.53 -2.50 14.44
N GLY A 154 -12.42 -3.37 14.87
CA GLY A 154 -13.72 -3.01 15.43
C GLY A 154 -13.59 -2.14 16.68
N LEU A 155 -12.73 -2.52 17.64
CA LEU A 155 -12.49 -1.75 18.86
C LEU A 155 -11.90 -0.37 18.57
N VAL A 156 -10.85 -0.29 17.73
CA VAL A 156 -10.28 0.99 17.28
C VAL A 156 -11.35 1.80 16.54
N SER A 157 -12.24 1.12 15.82
CA SER A 157 -13.36 1.75 15.14
C SER A 157 -14.40 2.34 16.07
N LEU A 158 -14.64 1.79 17.23
CA LEU A 158 -15.56 2.33 18.23
C LEU A 158 -14.97 3.51 19.02
N ILE A 159 -13.66 3.48 19.27
CA ILE A 159 -12.97 4.48 20.10
C ILE A 159 -12.68 5.77 19.30
N ASN A 160 -12.46 5.67 18.02
CA ASN A 160 -12.02 6.79 17.20
C ASN A 160 -13.21 7.51 16.55
N GLU A 161 -13.59 8.68 17.06
CA GLU A 161 -14.80 9.42 16.64
C GLU A 161 -14.69 10.14 15.30
N ASN A 162 -13.49 10.39 14.78
CA ASN A 162 -13.28 11.19 13.57
C ASN A 162 -12.75 10.35 12.38
N LYS A 163 -13.43 9.27 12.03
CA LYS A 163 -13.00 8.45 10.90
C LYS A 163 -13.62 8.92 9.60
N ARG A 164 -12.82 8.83 8.56
CA ARG A 164 -13.26 9.02 7.19
C ARG A 164 -14.41 8.05 6.82
N THR A 165 -14.45 6.86 7.44
CA THR A 165 -15.51 5.84 7.27
C THR A 165 -16.82 6.20 7.94
N ASP A 166 -16.82 7.10 8.93
CA ASP A 166 -18.03 7.53 9.65
C ASP A 166 -18.73 8.74 8.96
N TYR A 167 -18.21 9.13 7.81
CA TYR A 167 -18.77 10.21 7.01
C TYR A 167 -20.19 9.84 6.53
N LYS A 168 -21.17 10.62 6.99
CA LYS A 168 -22.58 10.42 6.66
C LYS A 168 -22.92 11.10 5.34
N GLY A 169 -22.40 10.60 4.22
CA GLY A 169 -22.51 11.21 2.89
C GLY A 169 -23.93 11.64 2.55
N LYS A 170 -24.93 10.77 2.75
CA LYS A 170 -26.34 11.08 2.50
C LYS A 170 -26.88 12.27 3.32
N VAL A 171 -26.42 12.40 4.58
CA VAL A 171 -26.84 13.51 5.46
C VAL A 171 -26.22 14.82 4.97
N GLU A 172 -24.94 14.78 4.64
CA GLU A 172 -24.22 15.97 4.14
C GLU A 172 -24.72 16.36 2.73
N ALA A 173 -24.96 15.41 1.85
CA ALA A 173 -25.57 15.65 0.53
C ALA A 173 -26.94 16.35 0.67
N ASN A 174 -27.78 15.88 1.58
CA ASN A 174 -29.08 16.53 1.84
C ASN A 174 -28.94 17.96 2.37
N LYS A 175 -27.97 18.24 3.24
CA LYS A 175 -27.69 19.60 3.71
C LYS A 175 -27.24 20.52 2.57
N VAL A 176 -26.33 20.04 1.73
CA VAL A 176 -25.87 20.78 0.55
C VAL A 176 -27.05 21.06 -0.38
N LEU A 177 -27.89 20.06 -0.64
CA LEU A 177 -29.09 20.22 -1.48
C LEU A 177 -30.06 21.26 -0.89
N GLN A 178 -30.31 21.23 0.41
CA GLN A 178 -31.17 22.21 1.09
C GLN A 178 -30.63 23.65 0.98
N VAL A 179 -29.30 23.81 1.07
CA VAL A 179 -28.68 25.14 0.87
C VAL A 179 -28.80 25.57 -0.59
N TRP A 180 -28.51 24.69 -1.53
CA TRP A 180 -28.60 24.95 -2.97
C TRP A 180 -30.00 25.38 -3.38
N GLN A 181 -31.04 24.69 -2.91
CA GLN A 181 -32.45 24.94 -3.25
C GLN A 181 -33.00 26.28 -2.73
N LYS A 182 -32.29 26.98 -1.81
CA LYS A 182 -32.68 28.31 -1.37
C LYS A 182 -32.45 29.36 -2.45
N ASP A 183 -31.39 29.20 -3.23
CA ASP A 183 -30.93 30.20 -4.19
C ASP A 183 -31.12 29.73 -5.65
N PHE A 184 -31.26 28.40 -5.88
CA PHE A 184 -31.33 27.80 -7.20
C PHE A 184 -32.47 26.78 -7.28
N THR A 185 -33.21 26.80 -8.39
CA THR A 185 -34.30 25.84 -8.71
C THR A 185 -33.79 24.63 -9.49
N GLU A 186 -32.60 24.73 -10.09
CA GLU A 186 -31.99 23.70 -10.92
C GLU A 186 -31.32 22.64 -10.05
N LYS A 187 -31.19 21.42 -10.61
CA LYS A 187 -30.44 20.33 -9.96
C LYS A 187 -28.94 20.59 -10.00
N ILE A 188 -28.23 20.16 -8.96
CA ILE A 188 -26.77 20.13 -8.97
C ILE A 188 -26.31 19.10 -10.02
N ASN A 189 -25.61 19.53 -11.06
CA ASN A 189 -25.12 18.67 -12.13
C ASN A 189 -23.68 18.25 -11.92
N VAL A 190 -22.87 19.08 -11.26
CA VAL A 190 -21.43 18.84 -11.05
C VAL A 190 -21.05 19.28 -9.65
N VAL A 191 -20.31 18.42 -8.95
CA VAL A 191 -19.70 18.72 -7.65
C VAL A 191 -18.19 18.66 -7.80
N LEU A 192 -17.50 19.75 -7.47
CA LEU A 192 -16.05 19.85 -7.53
C LEU A 192 -15.48 19.93 -6.11
N GLY A 193 -14.44 19.16 -5.83
CA GLY A 193 -13.78 19.16 -4.52
C GLY A 193 -12.85 18.00 -4.33
N ASP A 194 -12.47 17.74 -3.06
CA ASP A 194 -11.71 16.53 -2.68
C ASP A 194 -12.47 15.28 -3.13
N GLU A 195 -11.75 14.30 -3.67
CA GLU A 195 -12.29 13.06 -4.23
C GLU A 195 -13.24 12.30 -3.29
N TRP A 196 -13.02 12.40 -1.98
CA TRP A 196 -13.85 11.74 -0.98
C TRP A 196 -15.14 12.52 -0.72
N TYR A 197 -15.04 13.82 -0.48
CA TYR A 197 -16.21 14.64 -0.17
C TYR A 197 -17.08 14.85 -1.40
N ALA A 198 -16.51 15.25 -2.53
CA ALA A 198 -17.27 15.47 -3.75
C ALA A 198 -17.95 14.18 -4.23
N GLY A 199 -17.25 13.05 -4.22
CA GLY A 199 -17.79 11.75 -4.61
C GLY A 199 -18.89 11.19 -3.68
N ASN A 200 -18.99 11.66 -2.43
CA ASN A 200 -20.06 11.26 -1.52
C ASN A 200 -21.27 12.23 -1.53
N ILE A 201 -21.14 13.39 -2.19
CA ILE A 201 -22.21 14.38 -2.33
C ILE A 201 -22.91 14.27 -3.69
N SER A 202 -22.21 13.72 -4.70
CA SER A 202 -22.71 13.55 -6.07
C SER A 202 -23.82 12.43 -6.21
#